data_9fcc302b120f18f4782e08d6b894a1ba
#
_entry.id   9fcc302b120f18f4782e08d6b894a1ba
#
_cell.length_a   1.000
_cell.length_b   1.000
_cell.length_c   1.000
_cell.angle_alpha   90.00
_cell.angle_beta   90.00
_cell.angle_gamma   90.00
#
_symmetry.space_group_name_H-M   'P 1'
#
loop_
_entity.id
_entity.type
_entity.pdbx_description
1 polymer ?
#
loop_
_entity_poly.entity_id
_entity_poly.type
_entity_poly.pdbx_seq_one_letter_code
_entity_poly.pdbx_strand_id
1 'polypeptide(L)'
;MEKYIMSIDQGTTSSRVIIFNHDAMVVSSAQKEFQQYFPKPGWVEHDANKIWLSVLSCMMQSMLDANIKPEQIEGIGITNQRETTVVWDKKTGIPVYKAIVWQSRQTTEICNQLKQNNHASMVRQKTGLQLDPYFSATKIRWILDHIENGQQRAESGELLAGTIDTWLIWCLSGMKAHVTDYSNASRTMLFNIYDKKWDEELCSLLNIPMCMLPEVKDSSCIFAYTAAEYFFGKRVPIAGAAGDQQAALFGQQCFERGSVKNTYGTGCFMLMNTGSKPHPSKHGLVTTIAWGYQGEITYALEGSVFVAGSAVQWLRDQLKFFKTAKESEKLAMSAKEEHELIVVPAFVGLGAPYWDNDCKGAMFGITRGTSKEDMTKATLDSIAYQNRDILDAMKEDSGISIQSLRVDGGASANDYLMQFQSDIMQCAIERPENVESTALGAAYLAGLAVGYWRDLEELKRERNSQIFTPTMDVSTVSHLYERWQKAVACARMFTKNEE
;
A
#
# COMPACT_ATOMS: atom_id res chain seq x y z
N MET A 1 -9.76 27.73 -21.42
CA MET A 1 -10.40 27.20 -20.18
C MET A 1 -9.35 26.36 -19.50
N GLU A 2 -9.10 26.59 -18.24
CA GLU A 2 -8.12 25.82 -17.47
C GLU A 2 -8.52 24.34 -17.40
N LYS A 3 -7.54 23.45 -17.45
CA LYS A 3 -7.73 22.01 -17.50
C LYS A 3 -7.15 21.36 -16.25
N TYR A 4 -7.64 20.20 -15.91
CA TYR A 4 -7.31 19.50 -14.66
C TYR A 4 -7.24 17.99 -14.84
N ILE A 5 -6.54 17.33 -13.93
CA ILE A 5 -6.56 15.87 -13.77
C ILE A 5 -7.30 15.53 -12.48
N MET A 6 -8.24 14.60 -12.57
CA MET A 6 -8.95 14.03 -11.42
C MET A 6 -8.24 12.75 -10.97
N SER A 7 -7.97 12.64 -9.68
CA SER A 7 -7.43 11.42 -9.07
C SER A 7 -8.44 10.83 -8.09
N ILE A 8 -8.73 9.55 -8.24
CA ILE A 8 -9.54 8.74 -7.33
C ILE A 8 -8.59 7.94 -6.46
N ASP A 9 -8.59 8.21 -5.16
CA ASP A 9 -7.84 7.47 -4.16
C ASP A 9 -8.80 6.63 -3.31
N GLN A 10 -8.86 5.34 -3.61
CA GLN A 10 -9.75 4.41 -2.93
C GLN A 10 -8.99 3.68 -1.83
N GLY A 11 -9.01 4.21 -0.62
CA GLY A 11 -8.35 3.65 0.56
C GLY A 11 -9.15 2.55 1.27
N THR A 12 -8.60 2.02 2.37
CA THR A 12 -9.23 0.93 3.13
C THR A 12 -10.48 1.39 3.88
N THR A 13 -10.54 2.63 4.34
CA THR A 13 -11.66 3.12 5.18
C THR A 13 -12.52 4.17 4.49
N SER A 14 -12.02 4.77 3.43
CA SER A 14 -12.68 5.88 2.72
C SER A 14 -12.27 5.91 1.26
N SER A 15 -13.12 6.53 0.44
CA SER A 15 -12.78 6.95 -0.91
C SER A 15 -12.54 8.45 -0.92
N ARG A 16 -11.57 8.90 -1.67
CA ARG A 16 -11.19 10.30 -1.81
C ARG A 16 -11.01 10.64 -3.28
N VAL A 17 -11.41 11.83 -3.67
CA VAL A 17 -11.17 12.37 -5.01
C VAL A 17 -10.49 13.71 -4.87
N ILE A 18 -9.39 13.89 -5.60
CA ILE A 18 -8.60 15.11 -5.60
C ILE A 18 -8.46 15.58 -7.05
N ILE A 19 -8.64 16.87 -7.27
CA ILE A 19 -8.45 17.52 -8.57
C ILE A 19 -7.17 18.33 -8.53
N PHE A 20 -6.28 18.09 -9.50
CA PHE A 20 -4.99 18.75 -9.61
C PHE A 20 -4.94 19.64 -10.85
N ASN A 21 -4.30 20.81 -10.71
CA ASN A 21 -3.95 21.68 -11.83
C ASN A 21 -2.61 21.24 -12.46
N HIS A 22 -2.19 21.93 -13.51
CA HIS A 22 -0.94 21.64 -14.21
C HIS A 22 0.31 21.80 -13.33
N ASP A 23 0.22 22.63 -12.29
CA ASP A 23 1.29 22.79 -11.30
C ASP A 23 1.30 21.71 -10.21
N ALA A 24 0.49 20.65 -10.39
CA ALA A 24 0.30 19.59 -9.41
C ALA A 24 -0.21 20.07 -8.04
N MET A 25 -0.84 21.25 -8.01
CA MET A 25 -1.47 21.79 -6.82
C MET A 25 -2.89 21.26 -6.68
N VAL A 26 -3.29 20.97 -5.45
CA VAL A 26 -4.67 20.59 -5.14
C VAL A 26 -5.62 21.75 -5.35
N VAL A 27 -6.58 21.59 -6.24
CA VAL A 27 -7.63 22.59 -6.52
C VAL A 27 -8.87 22.29 -5.70
N SER A 28 -9.22 21.01 -5.57
CA SER A 28 -10.36 20.54 -4.78
C SER A 28 -10.13 19.13 -4.27
N SER A 29 -10.78 18.80 -3.17
CA SER A 29 -10.73 17.45 -2.58
C SER A 29 -12.04 17.13 -1.87
N ALA A 30 -12.57 15.93 -2.11
CA ALA A 30 -13.70 15.38 -1.37
C ALA A 30 -13.39 13.99 -0.87
N GLN A 31 -13.84 13.66 0.33
CA GLN A 31 -13.62 12.36 0.97
C GLN A 31 -14.90 11.84 1.60
N LYS A 32 -15.10 10.52 1.52
CA LYS A 32 -16.25 9.86 2.12
C LYS A 32 -15.86 8.50 2.67
N GLU A 33 -16.13 8.29 3.94
CA GLU A 33 -16.01 6.99 4.59
C GLU A 33 -17.11 6.04 4.14
N PHE A 34 -16.83 4.73 4.20
CA PHE A 34 -17.80 3.66 3.97
C PHE A 34 -17.72 2.60 5.04
N GLN A 35 -18.82 1.86 5.20
CA GLN A 35 -18.95 0.84 6.24
C GLN A 35 -18.03 -0.34 5.98
N GLN A 36 -17.33 -0.75 7.04
CA GLN A 36 -16.53 -1.97 7.08
C GLN A 36 -17.31 -3.08 7.78
N TYR A 37 -17.06 -4.33 7.42
CA TYR A 37 -17.74 -5.49 7.98
C TYR A 37 -16.72 -6.45 8.58
N PHE A 38 -17.01 -6.94 9.77
CA PHE A 38 -16.17 -7.86 10.54
C PHE A 38 -17.01 -9.09 10.94
N PRO A 39 -17.36 -9.99 9.98
CA PRO A 39 -18.33 -11.07 10.24
C PRO A 39 -17.82 -12.12 11.21
N LYS A 40 -16.50 -12.32 11.32
CA LYS A 40 -15.84 -13.21 12.27
C LYS A 40 -14.51 -12.60 12.74
N PRO A 41 -13.91 -13.04 13.86
CA PRO A 41 -12.58 -12.59 14.27
C PRO A 41 -11.56 -12.77 13.14
N GLY A 42 -10.82 -11.70 12.82
CA GLY A 42 -9.83 -11.67 11.75
C GLY A 42 -10.38 -11.57 10.32
N TRP A 43 -11.71 -11.54 10.13
CA TRP A 43 -12.32 -11.33 8.81
C TRP A 43 -12.64 -9.87 8.60
N VAL A 44 -12.30 -9.36 7.44
CA VAL A 44 -12.57 -7.97 7.02
C VAL A 44 -13.15 -7.97 5.62
N GLU A 45 -14.31 -7.35 5.46
CA GLU A 45 -15.04 -7.31 4.19
C GLU A 45 -15.58 -5.92 3.91
N HIS A 46 -15.64 -5.55 2.62
CA HIS A 46 -16.28 -4.33 2.14
C HIS A 46 -17.43 -4.65 1.19
N ASP A 47 -18.41 -3.75 1.13
CA ASP A 47 -19.42 -3.76 0.09
C ASP A 47 -18.90 -2.97 -1.13
N ALA A 48 -18.61 -3.69 -2.24
CA ALA A 48 -18.06 -3.09 -3.44
C ALA A 48 -18.98 -2.02 -4.06
N ASN A 49 -20.31 -2.16 -3.90
CA ASN A 49 -21.27 -1.15 -4.35
C ASN A 49 -21.20 0.11 -3.48
N LYS A 50 -20.97 -0.01 -2.15
CA LYS A 50 -20.78 1.16 -1.28
C LYS A 50 -19.47 1.89 -1.60
N ILE A 51 -18.40 1.16 -1.95
CA ILE A 51 -17.16 1.76 -2.47
C ILE A 51 -17.46 2.55 -3.74
N TRP A 52 -18.13 1.95 -4.73
CA TRP A 52 -18.53 2.62 -5.97
C TRP A 52 -19.34 3.90 -5.72
N LEU A 53 -20.37 3.82 -4.89
CA LEU A 53 -21.21 4.98 -4.56
C LEU A 53 -20.45 6.08 -3.82
N SER A 54 -19.49 5.73 -2.97
CA SER A 54 -18.66 6.71 -2.29
C SER A 54 -17.73 7.43 -3.26
N VAL A 55 -17.17 6.72 -4.25
CA VAL A 55 -16.35 7.32 -5.33
C VAL A 55 -17.18 8.29 -6.15
N LEU A 56 -18.36 7.88 -6.64
CA LEU A 56 -19.26 8.78 -7.37
C LEU A 56 -19.60 10.05 -6.57
N SER A 57 -19.92 9.88 -5.29
CA SER A 57 -20.23 11.02 -4.40
C SER A 57 -19.05 11.98 -4.29
N CYS A 58 -17.82 11.47 -4.14
CA CYS A 58 -16.62 12.29 -4.04
C CYS A 58 -16.28 12.99 -5.37
N MET A 59 -16.46 12.30 -6.51
CA MET A 59 -16.28 12.90 -7.84
C MET A 59 -17.20 14.09 -8.05
N MET A 60 -18.49 13.93 -7.74
CA MET A 60 -19.46 15.00 -7.83
C MET A 60 -19.13 16.16 -6.89
N GLN A 61 -18.84 15.86 -5.63
CA GLN A 61 -18.57 16.87 -4.61
C GLN A 61 -17.32 17.68 -4.93
N SER A 62 -16.21 17.04 -5.32
CA SER A 62 -14.96 17.74 -5.65
C SER A 62 -15.10 18.70 -6.83
N MET A 63 -15.90 18.35 -7.84
CA MET A 63 -16.18 19.22 -8.97
C MET A 63 -17.08 20.41 -8.59
N LEU A 64 -18.11 20.16 -7.77
CA LEU A 64 -19.02 21.20 -7.30
C LEU A 64 -18.32 22.23 -6.42
N ASP A 65 -17.49 21.78 -5.47
CA ASP A 65 -16.79 22.66 -4.51
C ASP A 65 -15.85 23.66 -5.22
N ALA A 66 -15.25 23.25 -6.34
CA ALA A 66 -14.38 24.13 -7.15
C ALA A 66 -15.06 24.73 -8.38
N ASN A 67 -16.38 24.50 -8.57
CA ASN A 67 -17.13 24.94 -9.75
C ASN A 67 -16.46 24.51 -11.08
N ILE A 68 -15.92 23.28 -11.12
CA ILE A 68 -15.24 22.70 -12.28
C ILE A 68 -16.29 22.03 -13.18
N LYS A 69 -16.23 22.34 -14.48
CA LYS A 69 -17.10 21.72 -15.50
C LYS A 69 -16.49 20.41 -16.01
N PRO A 70 -17.31 19.44 -16.44
CA PRO A 70 -16.82 18.16 -16.97
C PRO A 70 -15.81 18.30 -18.12
N GLU A 71 -15.95 19.36 -18.94
CA GLU A 71 -15.06 19.67 -20.06
C GLU A 71 -13.65 20.10 -19.64
N GLN A 72 -13.45 20.41 -18.37
CA GLN A 72 -12.16 20.82 -17.81
C GLN A 72 -11.35 19.61 -17.30
N ILE A 73 -11.95 18.45 -17.16
CA ILE A 73 -11.24 17.22 -16.76
C ILE A 73 -10.70 16.54 -18.01
N GLU A 74 -9.35 16.46 -18.11
CA GLU A 74 -8.66 15.83 -19.24
C GLU A 74 -8.47 14.34 -19.06
N GLY A 75 -8.37 13.87 -17.81
CA GLY A 75 -8.19 12.45 -17.50
C GLY A 75 -8.46 12.12 -16.03
N ILE A 76 -8.69 10.84 -15.79
CA ILE A 76 -8.93 10.28 -14.46
C ILE A 76 -7.83 9.27 -14.17
N GLY A 77 -7.14 9.45 -13.03
CA GLY A 77 -6.25 8.46 -12.45
C GLY A 77 -6.91 7.73 -11.29
N ILE A 78 -6.61 6.46 -11.12
CA ILE A 78 -7.15 5.62 -10.04
C ILE A 78 -5.97 5.05 -9.24
N THR A 79 -6.03 5.23 -7.94
CA THR A 79 -5.19 4.47 -7.00
C THR A 79 -6.08 3.80 -5.96
N ASN A 80 -5.65 2.66 -5.45
CA ASN A 80 -6.53 1.82 -4.65
C ASN A 80 -5.77 1.05 -3.58
N GLN A 81 -6.48 0.73 -2.48
CA GLN A 81 -6.06 -0.34 -1.59
C GLN A 81 -5.81 -1.61 -2.39
N ARG A 82 -4.60 -2.14 -2.30
CA ARG A 82 -4.18 -3.30 -3.10
C ARG A 82 -4.82 -4.59 -2.58
N GLU A 83 -4.73 -5.66 -3.36
CA GLU A 83 -5.10 -7.05 -3.02
C GLU A 83 -6.57 -7.28 -2.63
N THR A 84 -7.31 -6.25 -2.27
CA THR A 84 -8.75 -6.36 -1.98
C THR A 84 -9.49 -6.83 -3.21
N THR A 85 -10.22 -7.94 -3.07
CA THR A 85 -10.71 -8.74 -4.19
C THR A 85 -12.22 -8.64 -4.32
N VAL A 86 -12.69 -8.39 -5.53
CA VAL A 86 -14.11 -8.41 -5.92
C VAL A 86 -14.33 -9.51 -6.96
N VAL A 87 -15.42 -10.26 -6.80
CA VAL A 87 -15.94 -11.18 -7.83
C VAL A 87 -17.37 -10.77 -8.13
N TRP A 88 -17.71 -10.63 -9.41
CA TRP A 88 -19.04 -10.17 -9.83
C TRP A 88 -19.55 -10.93 -11.07
N ASP A 89 -20.86 -10.91 -11.21
CA ASP A 89 -21.53 -11.44 -12.38
C ASP A 89 -21.34 -10.50 -13.58
N LYS A 90 -20.80 -11.01 -14.67
CA LYS A 90 -20.44 -10.25 -15.87
C LYS A 90 -21.65 -9.59 -16.53
N LYS A 91 -22.82 -10.25 -16.50
CA LYS A 91 -24.02 -9.79 -17.18
C LYS A 91 -24.75 -8.70 -16.40
N THR A 92 -24.83 -8.86 -15.08
CA THR A 92 -25.57 -7.96 -14.21
C THR A 92 -24.70 -6.86 -13.60
N GLY A 93 -23.37 -7.06 -13.57
CA GLY A 93 -22.42 -6.19 -12.84
C GLY A 93 -22.57 -6.27 -11.32
N ILE A 94 -23.30 -7.26 -10.78
CA ILE A 94 -23.55 -7.38 -9.34
C ILE A 94 -22.46 -8.22 -8.68
N PRO A 95 -21.77 -7.72 -7.62
CA PRO A 95 -20.85 -8.53 -6.83
C PRO A 95 -21.56 -9.75 -6.24
N VAL A 96 -20.99 -10.94 -6.42
CA VAL A 96 -21.57 -12.21 -5.93
C VAL A 96 -21.26 -12.47 -4.46
N TYR A 97 -20.27 -11.76 -3.93
CA TYR A 97 -19.89 -11.74 -2.52
C TYR A 97 -19.33 -10.35 -2.16
N LYS A 98 -19.23 -10.05 -0.86
CA LYS A 98 -18.52 -8.83 -0.42
C LYS A 98 -17.05 -8.89 -0.84
N ALA A 99 -16.45 -7.73 -1.11
CA ALA A 99 -15.02 -7.63 -1.37
C ALA A 99 -14.24 -8.10 -0.13
N ILE A 100 -13.36 -9.09 -0.31
CA ILE A 100 -12.50 -9.59 0.76
C ILE A 100 -11.27 -8.67 0.82
N VAL A 101 -11.11 -8.01 1.97
CA VAL A 101 -10.08 -6.97 2.17
C VAL A 101 -8.70 -7.60 2.35
N TRP A 102 -7.66 -6.87 1.97
CA TRP A 102 -6.25 -7.28 2.12
C TRP A 102 -5.89 -7.69 3.56
N GLN A 103 -6.51 -7.10 4.57
CA GLN A 103 -6.30 -7.40 5.99
C GLN A 103 -6.96 -8.71 6.44
N SER A 104 -7.92 -9.25 5.65
CA SER A 104 -8.72 -10.40 6.07
C SER A 104 -7.90 -11.68 6.13
N ARG A 105 -8.08 -12.43 7.21
CA ARG A 105 -7.43 -13.73 7.43
C ARG A 105 -8.32 -14.92 7.08
N GLN A 106 -9.49 -14.69 6.45
CA GLN A 106 -10.45 -15.77 6.17
C GLN A 106 -9.94 -16.84 5.20
N THR A 107 -8.85 -16.58 4.47
CA THR A 107 -8.26 -17.55 3.54
C THR A 107 -6.98 -18.22 4.08
N THR A 108 -6.71 -18.11 5.39
CA THR A 108 -5.51 -18.66 6.04
C THR A 108 -5.40 -20.16 5.82
N GLU A 109 -6.51 -20.90 5.89
CA GLU A 109 -6.52 -22.35 5.69
C GLU A 109 -6.05 -22.76 4.30
N ILE A 110 -6.49 -22.05 3.25
CA ILE A 110 -6.04 -22.29 1.88
C ILE A 110 -4.52 -22.08 1.77
N CYS A 111 -4.00 -21.02 2.38
CA CYS A 111 -2.55 -20.77 2.41
C CYS A 111 -1.78 -21.88 3.15
N ASN A 112 -2.30 -22.36 4.27
CA ASN A 112 -1.67 -23.43 5.05
C ASN A 112 -1.61 -24.73 4.27
N GLN A 113 -2.70 -25.14 3.60
CA GLN A 113 -2.74 -26.31 2.74
C GLN A 113 -1.72 -26.22 1.59
N LEU A 114 -1.61 -25.05 0.95
CA LEU A 114 -0.61 -24.83 -0.11
C LEU A 114 0.83 -24.90 0.42
N LYS A 115 1.08 -24.38 1.63
CA LYS A 115 2.40 -24.48 2.28
C LYS A 115 2.76 -25.93 2.62
N GLN A 116 1.82 -26.70 3.18
CA GLN A 116 1.99 -28.11 3.49
C GLN A 116 2.28 -28.94 2.24
N ASN A 117 1.70 -28.57 1.10
CA ASN A 117 1.95 -29.18 -0.20
C ASN A 117 3.21 -28.63 -0.91
N ASN A 118 4.07 -27.87 -0.22
CA ASN A 118 5.34 -27.33 -0.72
C ASN A 118 5.23 -26.36 -1.92
N HIS A 119 4.10 -25.67 -2.10
CA HIS A 119 3.91 -24.73 -3.23
C HIS A 119 4.50 -23.33 -2.95
N ALA A 120 4.94 -23.02 -1.74
CA ALA A 120 5.42 -21.68 -1.37
C ALA A 120 6.61 -21.20 -2.22
N SER A 121 7.55 -22.10 -2.53
CA SER A 121 8.74 -21.79 -3.35
C SER A 121 8.34 -21.40 -4.77
N MET A 122 7.46 -22.18 -5.41
CA MET A 122 7.00 -21.93 -6.77
C MET A 122 6.22 -20.60 -6.87
N VAL A 123 5.30 -20.33 -5.92
CA VAL A 123 4.59 -19.05 -5.84
C VAL A 123 5.58 -17.89 -5.76
N ARG A 124 6.55 -17.98 -4.85
CA ARG A 124 7.56 -16.93 -4.66
C ARG A 124 8.44 -16.72 -5.90
N GLN A 125 8.87 -17.79 -6.55
CA GLN A 125 9.71 -17.72 -7.76
C GLN A 125 9.00 -17.02 -8.92
N LYS A 126 7.71 -17.24 -9.11
CA LYS A 126 6.95 -16.66 -10.23
C LYS A 126 6.40 -15.26 -9.95
N THR A 127 6.00 -15.02 -8.71
CA THR A 127 5.27 -13.79 -8.36
C THR A 127 6.08 -12.78 -7.55
N GLY A 128 7.19 -13.20 -6.94
CA GLY A 128 7.94 -12.39 -5.96
C GLY A 128 7.26 -12.26 -4.60
N LEU A 129 6.07 -12.89 -4.41
CA LEU A 129 5.24 -12.76 -3.21
C LEU A 129 5.43 -13.93 -2.24
N GLN A 130 5.14 -13.68 -0.97
CA GLN A 130 4.98 -14.75 0.01
C GLN A 130 3.60 -15.42 -0.16
N LEU A 131 3.52 -16.70 0.21
CA LEU A 131 2.23 -17.38 0.25
C LEU A 131 1.49 -16.98 1.54
N ASP A 132 0.63 -15.96 1.45
CA ASP A 132 -0.08 -15.36 2.58
C ASP A 132 -1.51 -14.94 2.18
N PRO A 133 -2.50 -14.99 3.09
CA PRO A 133 -3.87 -14.50 2.88
C PRO A 133 -3.96 -13.02 2.46
N TYR A 134 -2.89 -12.27 2.63
CA TYR A 134 -2.79 -10.87 2.20
C TYR A 134 -3.13 -10.69 0.72
N PHE A 135 -2.66 -11.59 -0.15
CA PHE A 135 -2.77 -11.48 -1.61
C PHE A 135 -4.11 -12.02 -2.17
N SER A 136 -4.44 -11.67 -3.43
CA SER A 136 -5.81 -11.83 -3.97
C SER A 136 -6.21 -13.27 -4.31
N ALA A 137 -5.29 -14.11 -4.78
CA ALA A 137 -5.65 -15.41 -5.37
C ALA A 137 -6.48 -16.32 -4.45
N THR A 138 -6.07 -16.44 -3.18
CA THR A 138 -6.81 -17.25 -2.21
C THR A 138 -8.19 -16.70 -1.87
N LYS A 139 -8.39 -15.38 -2.03
CA LYS A 139 -9.68 -14.73 -1.85
C LYS A 139 -10.63 -15.05 -2.99
N ILE A 140 -10.14 -15.06 -4.25
CA ILE A 140 -10.94 -15.50 -5.39
C ILE A 140 -11.37 -16.96 -5.18
N ARG A 141 -10.42 -17.85 -4.85
CA ARG A 141 -10.71 -19.26 -4.59
C ARG A 141 -11.77 -19.42 -3.50
N TRP A 142 -11.58 -18.73 -2.38
CA TRP A 142 -12.52 -18.78 -1.26
C TRP A 142 -13.94 -18.34 -1.67
N ILE A 143 -14.07 -17.25 -2.44
CA ILE A 143 -15.37 -16.79 -2.93
C ILE A 143 -16.03 -17.86 -3.81
N LEU A 144 -15.31 -18.46 -4.76
CA LEU A 144 -15.83 -19.50 -5.64
C LEU A 144 -16.31 -20.73 -4.86
N ASP A 145 -15.64 -21.08 -3.75
CA ASP A 145 -16.03 -22.20 -2.88
C ASP A 145 -17.28 -21.92 -2.04
N HIS A 146 -17.64 -20.63 -1.83
CA HIS A 146 -18.69 -20.22 -0.90
C HIS A 146 -19.94 -19.61 -1.57
N ILE A 147 -19.98 -19.55 -2.89
CA ILE A 147 -21.17 -19.15 -3.65
C ILE A 147 -21.77 -20.34 -4.40
N GLU A 148 -23.07 -20.28 -4.65
CA GLU A 148 -23.77 -21.33 -5.36
C GLU A 148 -23.22 -21.51 -6.81
N ASN A 149 -22.85 -22.74 -7.16
CA ASN A 149 -22.26 -23.09 -8.46
C ASN A 149 -21.06 -22.23 -8.86
N GLY A 150 -20.29 -21.72 -7.88
CA GLY A 150 -19.24 -20.74 -8.13
C GLY A 150 -18.21 -21.20 -9.14
N GLN A 151 -17.70 -22.44 -9.04
CA GLN A 151 -16.73 -22.99 -9.97
C GLN A 151 -17.32 -23.13 -11.40
N GLN A 152 -18.52 -23.68 -11.53
CA GLN A 152 -19.19 -23.87 -12.82
C GLN A 152 -19.46 -22.52 -13.52
N ARG A 153 -19.93 -21.51 -12.76
CA ARG A 153 -20.18 -20.16 -13.27
C ARG A 153 -18.89 -19.47 -13.69
N ALA A 154 -17.79 -19.71 -12.96
CA ALA A 154 -16.47 -19.21 -13.34
C ALA A 154 -15.96 -19.81 -14.65
N GLU A 155 -16.06 -21.13 -14.79
CA GLU A 155 -15.64 -21.87 -16.01
C GLU A 155 -16.48 -21.51 -17.22
N SER A 156 -17.77 -21.24 -17.06
CA SER A 156 -18.66 -20.78 -18.14
C SER A 156 -18.41 -19.32 -18.56
N GLY A 157 -17.55 -18.58 -17.84
CA GLY A 157 -17.26 -17.17 -18.10
C GLY A 157 -18.36 -16.20 -17.65
N GLU A 158 -19.25 -16.64 -16.74
CA GLU A 158 -20.28 -15.78 -16.14
C GLU A 158 -19.71 -14.84 -15.09
N LEU A 159 -18.59 -15.21 -14.43
CA LEU A 159 -17.99 -14.45 -13.37
C LEU A 159 -16.71 -13.75 -13.83
N LEU A 160 -16.51 -12.53 -13.36
CA LEU A 160 -15.29 -11.78 -13.47
C LEU A 160 -14.70 -11.53 -12.07
N ALA A 161 -13.38 -11.44 -12.01
CA ALA A 161 -12.66 -11.11 -10.80
C ALA A 161 -11.71 -9.93 -11.02
N GLY A 162 -11.39 -9.20 -9.97
CA GLY A 162 -10.42 -8.13 -10.02
C GLY A 162 -10.14 -7.51 -8.66
N THR A 163 -9.16 -6.65 -8.64
CA THR A 163 -8.86 -5.73 -7.55
C THR A 163 -9.74 -4.48 -7.66
N ILE A 164 -9.63 -3.57 -6.72
CA ILE A 164 -10.53 -2.41 -6.65
C ILE A 164 -10.40 -1.48 -7.86
N ASP A 165 -9.20 -1.31 -8.42
CA ASP A 165 -9.00 -0.58 -9.69
C ASP A 165 -9.84 -1.18 -10.83
N THR A 166 -9.76 -2.50 -11.00
CA THR A 166 -10.54 -3.23 -12.01
C THR A 166 -12.05 -3.00 -11.82
N TRP A 167 -12.51 -3.11 -10.57
CA TRP A 167 -13.92 -2.88 -10.22
C TRP A 167 -14.35 -1.45 -10.55
N LEU A 168 -13.55 -0.44 -10.19
CA LEU A 168 -13.86 0.95 -10.45
C LEU A 168 -13.83 1.28 -11.95
N ILE A 169 -12.86 0.76 -12.71
CA ILE A 169 -12.81 0.93 -14.17
C ILE A 169 -14.02 0.26 -14.82
N TRP A 170 -14.40 -0.95 -14.38
CA TRP A 170 -15.60 -1.64 -14.83
C TRP A 170 -16.86 -0.79 -14.62
N CYS A 171 -17.07 -0.28 -13.41
CA CYS A 171 -18.21 0.57 -13.09
C CYS A 171 -18.20 1.89 -13.88
N LEU A 172 -17.07 2.62 -13.86
CA LEU A 172 -16.94 3.92 -14.55
C LEU A 172 -17.15 3.80 -16.06
N SER A 173 -16.70 2.71 -16.67
CA SER A 173 -16.85 2.45 -18.10
C SER A 173 -18.26 2.01 -18.52
N GLY A 174 -19.20 1.86 -17.59
CA GLY A 174 -20.53 1.30 -17.84
C GLY A 174 -20.46 -0.18 -18.21
N MET A 175 -19.70 -0.97 -17.45
CA MET A 175 -19.52 -2.42 -17.60
C MET A 175 -18.89 -2.85 -18.95
N LYS A 176 -17.96 -2.04 -19.49
CA LYS A 176 -17.36 -2.28 -20.81
C LYS A 176 -15.90 -2.69 -20.78
N ALA A 177 -15.16 -2.30 -19.73
CA ALA A 177 -13.73 -2.56 -19.65
C ALA A 177 -13.38 -3.38 -18.41
N HIS A 178 -12.90 -4.60 -18.63
CA HIS A 178 -12.38 -5.49 -17.60
C HIS A 178 -10.86 -5.51 -17.70
N VAL A 179 -10.24 -4.54 -17.07
CA VAL A 179 -8.80 -4.25 -17.19
C VAL A 179 -8.19 -3.88 -15.84
N THR A 180 -6.89 -4.13 -15.68
CA THR A 180 -6.07 -3.73 -14.53
C THR A 180 -4.71 -3.25 -14.98
N ASP A 181 -3.90 -2.73 -14.08
CA ASP A 181 -2.52 -2.37 -14.35
C ASP A 181 -1.52 -3.43 -13.85
N TYR A 182 -0.26 -3.32 -14.30
CA TYR A 182 0.81 -4.22 -13.87
C TYR A 182 1.05 -4.19 -12.37
N SER A 183 0.93 -3.05 -11.70
CA SER A 183 1.19 -2.94 -10.27
C SER A 183 0.15 -3.72 -9.46
N ASN A 184 -1.14 -3.59 -9.77
CA ASN A 184 -2.20 -4.35 -9.12
C ASN A 184 -2.15 -5.84 -9.50
N ALA A 185 -1.93 -6.19 -10.78
CA ALA A 185 -1.80 -7.57 -11.23
C ALA A 185 -0.68 -8.30 -10.45
N SER A 186 0.46 -7.65 -10.23
CA SER A 186 1.60 -8.23 -9.49
C SER A 186 1.29 -8.56 -8.03
N ARG A 187 0.15 -8.07 -7.47
CA ARG A 187 -0.27 -8.32 -6.08
C ARG A 187 -1.27 -9.47 -5.94
N THR A 188 -1.59 -10.15 -7.01
CA THR A 188 -2.66 -11.16 -7.02
C THR A 188 -2.23 -12.57 -6.63
N MET A 189 -0.95 -12.91 -6.66
CA MET A 189 -0.39 -14.28 -6.64
C MET A 189 -0.79 -15.14 -7.86
N LEU A 190 -1.33 -14.52 -8.93
CA LEU A 190 -1.67 -15.20 -10.18
C LEU A 190 -0.84 -14.68 -11.34
N PHE A 191 -0.13 -13.59 -11.15
CA PHE A 191 0.63 -12.89 -12.18
C PHE A 191 2.12 -13.21 -12.09
N ASN A 192 2.68 -13.72 -13.19
CA ASN A 192 4.12 -13.98 -13.31
C ASN A 192 4.82 -12.64 -13.64
N ILE A 193 5.58 -12.12 -12.68
CA ILE A 193 6.24 -10.82 -12.83
C ILE A 193 7.42 -10.84 -13.81
N TYR A 194 7.95 -12.03 -14.14
CA TYR A 194 9.03 -12.20 -15.10
C TYR A 194 8.49 -12.28 -16.53
N ASP A 195 7.44 -13.11 -16.73
CA ASP A 195 6.78 -13.29 -18.03
C ASP A 195 5.79 -12.17 -18.36
N LYS A 196 5.44 -11.36 -17.36
CA LYS A 196 4.50 -10.21 -17.45
C LYS A 196 3.11 -10.64 -17.96
N LYS A 197 2.62 -11.78 -17.47
CA LYS A 197 1.31 -12.37 -17.84
C LYS A 197 0.70 -13.16 -16.69
N TRP A 198 -0.60 -13.42 -16.77
CA TRP A 198 -1.26 -14.38 -15.90
C TRP A 198 -0.61 -15.75 -16.08
N ASP A 199 -0.30 -16.42 -14.97
CA ASP A 199 0.42 -17.69 -14.96
C ASP A 199 -0.56 -18.87 -14.89
N GLU A 200 -0.54 -19.72 -15.93
CA GLU A 200 -1.44 -20.87 -16.07
C GLU A 200 -1.28 -21.88 -14.93
N GLU A 201 -0.05 -22.10 -14.46
CA GLU A 201 0.22 -23.05 -13.37
C GLU A 201 -0.32 -22.53 -12.03
N LEU A 202 -0.16 -21.22 -11.74
CA LEU A 202 -0.73 -20.60 -10.55
C LEU A 202 -2.26 -20.57 -10.58
N CYS A 203 -2.85 -20.29 -11.75
CA CYS A 203 -4.29 -20.33 -11.94
C CYS A 203 -4.84 -21.73 -11.76
N SER A 204 -4.16 -22.74 -12.34
CA SER A 204 -4.52 -24.15 -12.20
C SER A 204 -4.39 -24.65 -10.76
N LEU A 205 -3.31 -24.27 -10.06
CA LEU A 205 -3.07 -24.63 -8.66
C LEU A 205 -4.23 -24.23 -7.75
N LEU A 206 -4.83 -23.06 -8.00
CA LEU A 206 -5.95 -22.52 -7.23
C LEU A 206 -7.31 -22.77 -7.89
N ASN A 207 -7.34 -23.53 -9.00
CA ASN A 207 -8.54 -23.78 -9.79
C ASN A 207 -9.33 -22.49 -10.11
N ILE A 208 -8.61 -21.46 -10.58
CA ILE A 208 -9.17 -20.16 -11.00
C ILE A 208 -9.13 -20.09 -12.52
N PRO A 209 -10.29 -20.10 -13.20
CA PRO A 209 -10.34 -19.97 -14.66
C PRO A 209 -9.76 -18.63 -15.14
N MET A 210 -8.83 -18.66 -16.09
CA MET A 210 -8.17 -17.45 -16.61
C MET A 210 -9.15 -16.47 -17.27
N CYS A 211 -10.30 -16.94 -17.77
CA CYS A 211 -11.34 -16.08 -18.32
C CYS A 211 -11.99 -15.12 -17.31
N MET A 212 -11.78 -15.35 -16.01
CA MET A 212 -12.19 -14.43 -14.95
C MET A 212 -11.25 -13.23 -14.77
N LEU A 213 -10.02 -13.30 -15.28
CA LEU A 213 -8.97 -12.35 -15.00
C LEU A 213 -8.97 -11.19 -16.01
N PRO A 214 -8.68 -9.95 -15.57
CA PRO A 214 -8.71 -8.77 -16.44
C PRO A 214 -7.52 -8.74 -17.42
N GLU A 215 -7.66 -7.99 -18.50
CA GLU A 215 -6.54 -7.59 -19.34
C GLU A 215 -5.58 -6.70 -18.54
N VAL A 216 -4.27 -6.96 -18.63
CA VAL A 216 -3.24 -6.17 -17.91
C VAL A 216 -2.64 -5.15 -18.84
N LYS A 217 -2.55 -3.90 -18.39
CA LYS A 217 -2.02 -2.76 -19.16
C LYS A 217 -0.95 -2.00 -18.40
N ASP A 218 -0.24 -1.11 -19.09
CA ASP A 218 0.64 -0.13 -18.46
C ASP A 218 -0.13 0.72 -17.45
N SER A 219 0.53 1.12 -16.37
CA SER A 219 -0.08 1.96 -15.32
C SER A 219 -0.45 3.36 -15.84
N SER A 220 0.22 3.81 -16.91
CA SER A 220 -0.06 5.06 -17.63
C SER A 220 -0.48 4.74 -19.07
N CYS A 221 -1.78 4.55 -19.28
CA CYS A 221 -2.38 4.34 -20.60
C CYS A 221 -3.89 4.62 -20.53
N ILE A 222 -4.55 4.76 -21.66
CA ILE A 222 -6.02 4.83 -21.70
C ILE A 222 -6.59 3.42 -21.48
N PHE A 223 -7.13 3.17 -20.28
CA PHE A 223 -7.80 1.92 -19.93
C PHE A 223 -9.18 1.84 -20.56
N ALA A 224 -9.95 2.91 -20.46
CA ALA A 224 -11.30 3.06 -20.96
C ALA A 224 -11.71 4.53 -20.98
N TYR A 225 -12.95 4.79 -21.37
CA TYR A 225 -13.61 6.08 -21.19
C TYR A 225 -14.79 5.90 -20.23
N THR A 226 -15.06 6.91 -19.40
CA THR A 226 -16.26 6.91 -18.55
C THR A 226 -17.53 6.77 -19.38
N ALA A 227 -18.52 6.07 -18.86
CA ALA A 227 -19.86 6.15 -19.40
C ALA A 227 -20.44 7.55 -19.13
N ALA A 228 -21.14 8.11 -20.11
CA ALA A 228 -21.63 9.49 -20.02
C ALA A 228 -22.56 9.73 -18.81
N GLU A 229 -23.37 8.73 -18.46
CA GLU A 229 -24.29 8.75 -17.32
C GLU A 229 -23.59 8.90 -15.97
N TYR A 230 -22.31 8.48 -15.86
CA TYR A 230 -21.53 8.59 -14.62
C TYR A 230 -20.62 9.81 -14.57
N PHE A 231 -20.52 10.57 -15.69
CA PHE A 231 -19.68 11.75 -15.74
C PHE A 231 -20.39 12.95 -16.43
N PHE A 232 -21.55 13.33 -15.91
CA PHE A 232 -22.30 14.55 -16.31
C PHE A 232 -22.54 14.66 -17.83
N GLY A 233 -22.81 13.55 -18.50
CA GLY A 233 -23.04 13.51 -19.95
C GLY A 233 -21.75 13.51 -20.80
N LYS A 234 -20.56 13.52 -20.17
CA LYS A 234 -19.25 13.55 -20.84
C LYS A 234 -18.56 12.18 -20.77
N ARG A 235 -17.74 11.89 -21.76
CA ARG A 235 -16.81 10.75 -21.73
C ARG A 235 -15.40 11.25 -21.51
N VAL A 236 -14.80 10.89 -20.36
CA VAL A 236 -13.46 11.28 -19.96
C VAL A 236 -12.57 10.03 -19.94
N PRO A 237 -11.31 10.09 -20.42
CA PRO A 237 -10.41 8.94 -20.38
C PRO A 237 -10.06 8.58 -18.94
N ILE A 238 -10.18 7.28 -18.61
CA ILE A 238 -9.60 6.67 -17.42
C ILE A 238 -8.19 6.24 -17.85
N ALA A 239 -7.17 6.98 -17.42
CA ALA A 239 -5.88 6.98 -18.09
C ALA A 239 -4.69 6.67 -17.17
N GLY A 240 -4.92 6.48 -15.89
CA GLY A 240 -3.90 6.05 -14.93
C GLY A 240 -4.48 5.07 -13.94
N ALA A 241 -3.74 4.01 -13.62
CA ALA A 241 -4.08 3.09 -12.53
C ALA A 241 -2.81 2.57 -11.86
N ALA A 242 -2.78 2.57 -10.53
CA ALA A 242 -1.73 1.92 -9.76
C ALA A 242 -2.20 1.61 -8.33
N GLY A 243 -1.66 0.54 -7.74
CA GLY A 243 -1.83 0.29 -6.32
C GLY A 243 -1.32 1.45 -5.47
N ASP A 244 -1.91 1.68 -4.30
CA ASP A 244 -1.67 2.86 -3.45
C ASP A 244 -0.18 3.11 -3.16
N GLN A 245 0.57 2.07 -2.85
CA GLN A 245 1.98 2.19 -2.51
C GLN A 245 2.86 2.46 -3.75
N GLN A 246 2.49 1.90 -4.89
CA GLN A 246 3.14 2.15 -6.18
C GLN A 246 2.82 3.56 -6.69
N ALA A 247 1.57 4.00 -6.55
CA ALA A 247 1.18 5.36 -6.85
C ALA A 247 1.95 6.37 -5.97
N ALA A 248 2.08 6.09 -4.66
CA ALA A 248 2.89 6.91 -3.76
C ALA A 248 4.36 6.98 -4.18
N LEU A 249 4.96 5.85 -4.60
CA LEU A 249 6.32 5.82 -5.12
C LEU A 249 6.47 6.70 -6.37
N PHE A 250 5.51 6.60 -7.31
CA PHE A 250 5.47 7.44 -8.51
C PHE A 250 5.21 8.90 -8.17
N GLY A 251 4.25 9.17 -7.31
CA GLY A 251 3.91 10.50 -6.83
C GLY A 251 5.04 11.17 -6.04
N GLN A 252 5.88 10.42 -5.34
CA GLN A 252 7.11 10.89 -4.70
C GLN A 252 8.25 11.11 -5.72
N GLN A 253 8.00 10.90 -7.04
CA GLN A 253 8.99 11.01 -8.10
C GLN A 253 10.23 10.11 -7.88
N CYS A 254 10.02 8.92 -7.33
CA CYS A 254 11.06 7.92 -7.15
C CYS A 254 11.37 7.22 -8.48
N PHE A 255 11.66 7.98 -9.54
CA PHE A 255 11.83 7.48 -10.90
C PHE A 255 13.20 6.82 -11.11
N GLU A 256 14.20 7.23 -10.35
CA GLU A 256 15.56 6.70 -10.48
C GLU A 256 15.72 5.40 -9.69
N ARG A 257 16.53 4.48 -10.23
CA ARG A 257 16.90 3.25 -9.53
C ARG A 257 17.57 3.58 -8.19
N GLY A 258 17.10 2.97 -7.11
CA GLY A 258 17.60 3.21 -5.76
C GLY A 258 16.85 4.30 -5.00
N SER A 259 15.91 5.01 -5.64
CA SER A 259 15.01 5.90 -4.92
C SER A 259 14.06 5.10 -4.05
N VAL A 260 13.87 5.58 -2.81
CA VAL A 260 13.07 4.90 -1.79
C VAL A 260 12.03 5.86 -1.23
N LYS A 261 10.81 5.35 -1.03
CA LYS A 261 9.79 6.05 -0.26
C LYS A 261 9.30 5.21 0.91
N ASN A 262 8.82 5.84 1.96
CA ASN A 262 8.13 5.19 3.07
C ASN A 262 6.88 5.96 3.46
N THR A 263 5.72 5.30 3.46
CA THR A 263 4.45 5.87 3.88
C THR A 263 4.17 5.48 5.33
N TYR A 264 4.06 6.47 6.22
CA TYR A 264 3.81 6.31 7.66
C TYR A 264 2.32 6.44 7.97
N GLY A 265 1.59 5.33 7.84
CA GLY A 265 0.17 5.21 8.16
C GLY A 265 -0.09 4.43 9.46
N THR A 266 -1.12 3.61 9.48
CA THR A 266 -1.38 2.60 10.55
C THR A 266 -0.18 1.67 10.73
N GLY A 267 0.37 1.19 9.61
CA GLY A 267 1.69 0.58 9.46
C GLY A 267 2.61 1.47 8.64
N CYS A 268 3.82 0.96 8.31
CA CYS A 268 4.69 1.59 7.32
C CYS A 268 4.87 0.69 6.11
N PHE A 269 4.92 1.32 4.92
CA PHE A 269 5.14 0.62 3.66
C PHE A 269 6.29 1.29 2.92
N MET A 270 7.44 0.61 2.92
CA MET A 270 8.65 1.08 2.26
C MET A 270 8.79 0.41 0.90
N LEU A 271 8.96 1.20 -0.14
CA LEU A 271 9.22 0.73 -1.50
C LEU A 271 10.48 1.35 -2.06
N MET A 272 11.31 0.51 -2.68
CA MET A 272 12.51 0.93 -3.41
C MET A 272 12.36 0.61 -4.89
N ASN A 273 12.54 1.59 -5.76
CA ASN A 273 12.66 1.39 -7.20
C ASN A 273 13.95 0.62 -7.49
N THR A 274 13.83 -0.59 -8.06
CA THR A 274 14.97 -1.45 -8.42
C THR A 274 15.34 -1.41 -9.91
N GLY A 275 14.63 -0.57 -10.70
CA GLY A 275 14.83 -0.43 -12.14
C GLY A 275 14.09 -1.51 -12.94
N SER A 276 14.63 -1.84 -14.12
CA SER A 276 13.98 -2.69 -15.13
C SER A 276 14.09 -4.20 -14.85
N LYS A 277 14.73 -4.61 -13.76
CA LYS A 277 14.92 -6.02 -13.41
C LYS A 277 14.35 -6.33 -12.03
N PRO A 278 13.60 -7.44 -11.87
CA PRO A 278 13.16 -7.90 -10.57
C PRO A 278 14.35 -8.40 -9.74
N HIS A 279 14.37 -8.06 -8.45
CA HIS A 279 15.34 -8.54 -7.49
C HIS A 279 14.65 -9.50 -6.51
N PRO A 280 14.87 -10.84 -6.64
CA PRO A 280 14.30 -11.79 -5.70
C PRO A 280 14.88 -11.56 -4.30
N SER A 281 14.02 -11.31 -3.34
CA SER A 281 14.46 -11.07 -1.97
C SER A 281 14.88 -12.37 -1.28
N LYS A 282 15.99 -12.35 -0.54
CA LYS A 282 16.42 -13.41 0.37
C LYS A 282 16.16 -13.07 1.84
N HIS A 283 15.88 -11.79 2.11
CA HIS A 283 15.72 -11.23 3.45
C HIS A 283 14.25 -10.87 3.78
N GLY A 284 13.28 -11.62 3.24
CA GLY A 284 11.88 -11.51 3.62
C GLY A 284 11.12 -10.35 3.01
N LEU A 285 11.67 -9.64 2.03
CA LEU A 285 10.94 -8.60 1.30
C LEU A 285 10.05 -9.20 0.20
N VAL A 286 9.18 -8.38 -0.35
CA VAL A 286 8.35 -8.69 -1.51
C VAL A 286 8.95 -8.05 -2.74
N THR A 287 9.12 -8.82 -3.83
CA THR A 287 9.44 -8.29 -5.15
C THR A 287 8.13 -8.05 -5.89
N THR A 288 7.94 -6.85 -6.42
CA THR A 288 6.69 -6.45 -7.07
C THR A 288 6.96 -5.57 -8.28
N ILE A 289 5.95 -5.32 -9.10
CA ILE A 289 6.03 -4.32 -10.17
C ILE A 289 5.64 -2.96 -9.58
N ALA A 290 6.47 -1.95 -9.81
CA ALA A 290 6.21 -0.57 -9.41
C ALA A 290 5.20 0.09 -10.36
N TRP A 291 5.47 0.04 -11.66
CA TRP A 291 4.58 0.54 -12.73
C TRP A 291 4.99 0.01 -14.10
N GLY A 292 4.06 0.07 -15.04
CA GLY A 292 4.32 0.01 -16.49
C GLY A 292 4.14 1.41 -17.10
N TYR A 293 5.10 1.84 -17.92
CA TYR A 293 5.07 3.11 -18.62
C TYR A 293 5.75 3.01 -19.97
N GLN A 294 5.04 3.35 -21.06
CA GLN A 294 5.54 3.29 -22.46
C GLN A 294 6.11 1.90 -22.86
N GLY A 295 5.48 0.82 -22.35
CA GLY A 295 5.91 -0.56 -22.62
C GLY A 295 7.08 -1.04 -21.75
N GLU A 296 7.64 -0.18 -20.91
CA GLU A 296 8.73 -0.52 -20.00
C GLU A 296 8.18 -0.78 -18.58
N ILE A 297 8.72 -1.83 -17.93
CA ILE A 297 8.35 -2.21 -16.57
C ILE A 297 9.44 -1.77 -15.60
N THR A 298 9.02 -1.05 -14.55
CA THR A 298 9.84 -0.76 -13.38
C THR A 298 9.44 -1.68 -12.23
N TYR A 299 10.42 -2.30 -11.59
CA TYR A 299 10.21 -3.18 -10.43
C TYR A 299 10.53 -2.46 -9.12
N ALA A 300 10.02 -3.02 -8.02
CA ALA A 300 10.31 -2.54 -6.68
C ALA A 300 10.53 -3.70 -5.70
N LEU A 301 11.35 -3.45 -4.68
CA LEU A 301 11.32 -4.19 -3.42
C LEU A 301 10.40 -3.49 -2.45
N GLU A 302 9.59 -4.26 -1.74
CA GLU A 302 8.64 -3.76 -0.74
C GLU A 302 8.85 -4.46 0.61
N GLY A 303 8.90 -3.65 1.67
CA GLY A 303 8.81 -4.13 3.04
C GLY A 303 7.68 -3.44 3.78
N SER A 304 6.96 -4.19 4.62
CA SER A 304 5.79 -3.72 5.35
C SER A 304 5.99 -3.88 6.86
N VAL A 305 5.83 -2.79 7.60
CA VAL A 305 5.70 -2.75 9.06
C VAL A 305 4.22 -2.73 9.38
N PHE A 306 3.70 -3.72 10.10
CA PHE A 306 2.27 -3.83 10.37
C PHE A 306 1.78 -2.84 11.43
N VAL A 307 2.64 -2.48 12.37
CA VAL A 307 2.29 -1.64 13.52
C VAL A 307 3.24 -0.46 13.61
N ALA A 308 2.75 0.72 13.20
CA ALA A 308 3.47 1.99 13.27
C ALA A 308 2.59 3.07 13.94
N GLY A 309 1.83 3.85 13.17
CA GLY A 309 0.90 4.83 13.73
C GLY A 309 -0.16 4.22 14.64
N SER A 310 -0.52 2.95 14.43
CA SER A 310 -1.40 2.20 15.33
C SER A 310 -0.83 2.02 16.74
N ALA A 311 0.50 1.97 16.91
CA ALA A 311 1.11 1.95 18.24
C ALA A 311 0.93 3.29 18.95
N VAL A 312 1.04 4.40 18.24
CA VAL A 312 0.77 5.74 18.77
C VAL A 312 -0.72 5.89 19.13
N GLN A 313 -1.62 5.38 18.29
CA GLN A 313 -3.05 5.34 18.57
C GLN A 313 -3.35 4.49 19.82
N TRP A 314 -2.68 3.37 20.00
CA TRP A 314 -2.82 2.53 21.21
C TRP A 314 -2.43 3.28 22.48
N LEU A 315 -1.32 4.04 22.49
CA LEU A 315 -0.95 4.91 23.60
C LEU A 315 -2.02 5.96 23.91
N ARG A 316 -2.63 6.53 22.84
CA ARG A 316 -3.69 7.53 22.97
C ARG A 316 -5.00 6.90 23.46
N ASP A 317 -5.47 5.84 22.81
CA ASP A 317 -6.83 5.35 22.95
C ASP A 317 -7.01 4.35 24.09
N GLN A 318 -6.00 3.52 24.36
CA GLN A 318 -6.04 2.51 25.42
C GLN A 318 -5.34 3.00 26.70
N LEU A 319 -4.09 3.50 26.58
CA LEU A 319 -3.33 3.94 27.74
C LEU A 319 -3.65 5.37 28.16
N LYS A 320 -4.31 6.17 27.31
CA LYS A 320 -4.73 7.55 27.61
C LYS A 320 -3.57 8.49 27.99
N PHE A 321 -2.39 8.29 27.39
CA PHE A 321 -1.21 9.10 27.70
C PHE A 321 -1.33 10.54 27.17
N PHE A 322 -2.07 10.73 26.09
CA PHE A 322 -2.34 12.02 25.45
C PHE A 322 -3.69 12.00 24.72
N LYS A 323 -4.17 13.19 24.31
CA LYS A 323 -5.46 13.33 23.62
C LYS A 323 -5.34 13.29 22.09
N THR A 324 -4.26 13.80 21.56
CA THR A 324 -3.99 13.88 20.12
C THR A 324 -2.64 13.25 19.78
N ALA A 325 -2.52 12.62 18.60
CA ALA A 325 -1.26 12.02 18.17
C ALA A 325 -0.10 13.04 18.12
N LYS A 326 -0.39 14.31 17.86
CA LYS A 326 0.61 15.38 17.83
C LYS A 326 1.31 15.60 19.19
N GLU A 327 0.63 15.32 20.30
CA GLU A 327 1.21 15.46 21.64
C GLU A 327 2.30 14.42 21.92
N SER A 328 2.34 13.29 21.15
CA SER A 328 3.35 12.25 21.31
C SER A 328 4.78 12.77 21.09
N GLU A 329 4.95 13.73 20.19
CA GLU A 329 6.24 14.37 19.92
C GLU A 329 6.79 15.09 21.16
N LYS A 330 5.96 15.94 21.77
CA LYS A 330 6.37 16.69 22.98
C LYS A 330 6.69 15.77 24.16
N LEU A 331 5.89 14.68 24.32
CA LEU A 331 6.17 13.69 25.34
C LEU A 331 7.50 12.98 25.08
N ALA A 332 7.76 12.52 23.86
CA ALA A 332 9.01 11.86 23.52
C ALA A 332 10.22 12.76 23.76
N MET A 333 10.13 14.04 23.39
CA MET A 333 11.20 15.03 23.64
C MET A 333 11.42 15.35 25.13
N SER A 334 10.44 15.09 25.99
CA SER A 334 10.56 15.27 27.45
C SER A 334 10.98 13.99 28.20
N ALA A 335 11.16 12.88 27.49
CA ALA A 335 11.68 11.65 28.07
C ALA A 335 13.15 11.82 28.53
N LYS A 336 13.59 10.99 29.44
CA LYS A 336 14.97 10.96 29.89
C LYS A 336 15.91 10.59 28.74
N GLU A 337 17.07 11.23 28.66
CA GLU A 337 18.08 10.92 27.65
C GLU A 337 18.57 9.48 27.79
N GLU A 338 18.81 9.03 29.01
CA GLU A 338 19.28 7.67 29.34
C GLU A 338 18.10 6.79 29.78
N HIS A 339 17.29 6.27 28.85
CA HIS A 339 16.34 5.21 29.16
C HIS A 339 16.70 3.93 28.41
N GLU A 340 16.54 2.80 29.10
CA GLU A 340 16.82 1.47 28.49
C GLU A 340 15.57 0.80 27.92
N LEU A 341 14.44 1.48 27.91
CA LEU A 341 13.17 0.92 27.49
C LEU A 341 13.16 0.68 25.97
N ILE A 342 12.78 -0.54 25.58
CA ILE A 342 12.51 -0.91 24.19
C ILE A 342 11.11 -1.47 24.11
N VAL A 343 10.32 -1.01 23.13
CA VAL A 343 8.99 -1.51 22.82
C VAL A 343 9.04 -2.26 21.49
N VAL A 344 8.61 -3.53 21.49
CA VAL A 344 8.38 -4.31 20.26
C VAL A 344 6.87 -4.35 20.02
N PRO A 345 6.32 -3.55 19.08
CA PRO A 345 4.86 -3.36 18.97
C PRO A 345 4.21 -4.41 18.07
N ALA A 346 4.44 -5.70 18.32
CA ALA A 346 3.92 -6.80 17.52
C ALA A 346 2.44 -7.12 17.85
N PHE A 347 1.53 -6.11 17.77
CA PHE A 347 0.12 -6.29 18.14
C PHE A 347 -0.64 -7.26 17.23
N VAL A 348 -0.20 -7.39 15.98
CA VAL A 348 -0.74 -8.30 14.96
C VAL A 348 0.37 -9.15 14.33
N GLY A 349 1.42 -9.45 15.10
CA GLY A 349 2.65 -10.06 14.60
C GLY A 349 3.64 -9.04 14.06
N LEU A 350 4.75 -9.55 13.50
CA LEU A 350 5.80 -8.79 12.83
C LEU A 350 5.72 -8.99 11.32
N GLY A 351 5.78 -7.91 10.56
CA GLY A 351 5.86 -7.91 9.10
C GLY A 351 7.26 -8.24 8.58
N ALA A 352 7.62 -7.66 7.44
CA ALA A 352 8.97 -7.82 6.89
C ALA A 352 10.03 -7.24 7.85
N PRO A 353 11.20 -7.86 7.92
CA PRO A 353 11.65 -9.11 7.25
C PRO A 353 11.25 -10.40 7.96
N TYR A 354 10.59 -10.33 9.10
CA TYR A 354 10.38 -11.44 10.04
C TYR A 354 9.26 -12.39 9.66
N TRP A 355 8.13 -11.87 9.16
CA TRP A 355 6.90 -12.62 8.79
C TRP A 355 6.41 -13.55 9.91
N ASP A 356 6.41 -13.05 11.14
CA ASP A 356 6.07 -13.78 12.36
C ASP A 356 4.69 -13.33 12.85
N ASN A 357 3.65 -14.05 12.43
CA ASN A 357 2.25 -13.71 12.75
C ASN A 357 1.87 -14.04 14.21
N ASP A 358 2.66 -14.87 14.89
CA ASP A 358 2.39 -15.34 16.25
C ASP A 358 3.05 -14.45 17.31
N CYS A 359 4.09 -13.71 16.93
CA CYS A 359 4.78 -12.77 17.81
C CYS A 359 3.80 -11.77 18.43
N LYS A 360 3.99 -11.48 19.71
CA LYS A 360 3.17 -10.52 20.47
C LYS A 360 4.01 -9.33 20.91
N GLY A 361 3.32 -8.19 21.13
CA GLY A 361 3.97 -6.99 21.65
C GLY A 361 4.65 -7.24 22.99
N ALA A 362 5.84 -6.68 23.16
CA ALA A 362 6.66 -6.82 24.36
C ALA A 362 7.35 -5.48 24.72
N MET A 363 7.67 -5.33 26.00
CA MET A 363 8.44 -4.20 26.53
C MET A 363 9.61 -4.73 27.36
N PHE A 364 10.80 -4.22 27.13
CA PHE A 364 12.02 -4.62 27.81
C PHE A 364 12.71 -3.40 28.44
N GLY A 365 13.35 -3.58 29.60
CA GLY A 365 14.06 -2.49 30.28
C GLY A 365 13.17 -1.62 31.14
N ILE A 366 11.99 -2.10 31.59
CA ILE A 366 11.12 -1.38 32.52
C ILE A 366 11.78 -1.33 33.89
N THR A 367 11.85 -0.14 34.49
CA THR A 367 12.31 0.09 35.86
C THR A 367 11.22 0.82 36.65
N ARG A 368 11.41 0.94 37.97
CA ARG A 368 10.48 1.72 38.81
C ARG A 368 10.40 3.21 38.40
N GLY A 369 11.41 3.72 37.72
CA GLY A 369 11.46 5.10 37.26
C GLY A 369 10.95 5.32 35.83
N THR A 370 10.47 4.25 35.14
CA THR A 370 9.94 4.34 33.79
C THR A 370 8.66 5.16 33.77
N SER A 371 8.63 6.21 32.97
CA SER A 371 7.52 7.16 32.84
C SER A 371 6.72 6.93 31.56
N LYS A 372 5.57 7.62 31.41
CA LYS A 372 4.79 7.62 30.17
C LYS A 372 5.53 8.30 29.02
N GLU A 373 6.40 9.26 29.33
CA GLU A 373 7.28 9.95 28.39
C GLU A 373 8.28 8.96 27.80
N ASP A 374 8.92 8.14 28.63
CA ASP A 374 9.85 7.08 28.20
C ASP A 374 9.13 6.03 27.34
N MET A 375 7.90 5.63 27.73
CA MET A 375 7.09 4.69 26.94
C MET A 375 6.69 5.27 25.58
N THR A 376 6.36 6.56 25.53
CA THR A 376 5.99 7.23 24.27
C THR A 376 7.19 7.33 23.34
N LYS A 377 8.36 7.72 23.88
CA LYS A 377 9.61 7.76 23.12
C LYS A 377 9.97 6.40 22.55
N ALA A 378 10.05 5.36 23.40
CA ALA A 378 10.39 4.02 22.98
C ALA A 378 9.41 3.45 21.94
N THR A 379 8.13 3.84 21.98
CA THR A 379 7.14 3.46 20.97
C THR A 379 7.40 4.15 19.63
N LEU A 380 7.75 5.44 19.61
CA LEU A 380 8.14 6.15 18.38
C LEU A 380 9.46 5.58 17.83
N ASP A 381 10.45 5.33 18.69
CA ASP A 381 11.73 4.74 18.33
C ASP A 381 11.54 3.36 17.67
N SER A 382 10.58 2.57 18.13
CA SER A 382 10.27 1.25 17.57
C SER A 382 9.83 1.31 16.10
N ILE A 383 9.17 2.39 15.69
CA ILE A 383 8.78 2.61 14.29
C ILE A 383 10.04 2.80 13.45
N ALA A 384 10.98 3.62 13.93
CA ALA A 384 12.23 3.87 13.22
C ALA A 384 13.11 2.61 13.12
N TYR A 385 13.20 1.81 14.17
CA TYR A 385 13.94 0.55 14.15
C TYR A 385 13.37 -0.45 13.15
N GLN A 386 12.05 -0.67 13.14
CA GLN A 386 11.41 -1.58 12.18
C GLN A 386 11.66 -1.14 10.74
N ASN A 387 11.61 0.17 10.47
CA ASN A 387 11.92 0.70 9.14
C ASN A 387 13.40 0.50 8.77
N ARG A 388 14.33 0.57 9.73
CA ARG A 388 15.73 0.24 9.50
C ARG A 388 15.92 -1.23 9.14
N ASP A 389 15.24 -2.16 9.82
CA ASP A 389 15.26 -3.58 9.48
C ASP A 389 14.91 -3.81 7.99
N ILE A 390 13.88 -3.09 7.50
CA ILE A 390 13.48 -3.16 6.09
C ILE A 390 14.53 -2.54 5.17
N LEU A 391 15.06 -1.36 5.51
CA LEU A 391 16.05 -0.67 4.68
C LEU A 391 17.33 -1.48 4.53
N ASP A 392 17.79 -2.10 5.62
CA ASP A 392 18.99 -2.96 5.62
C ASP A 392 18.75 -4.21 4.75
N ALA A 393 17.58 -4.85 4.87
CA ALA A 393 17.17 -5.95 3.98
C ALA A 393 17.11 -5.52 2.50
N MET A 394 16.63 -4.31 2.20
CA MET A 394 16.62 -3.76 0.83
C MET A 394 18.04 -3.56 0.28
N LYS A 395 18.97 -3.05 1.09
CA LYS A 395 20.38 -2.88 0.71
C LYS A 395 21.05 -4.23 0.44
N GLU A 396 20.81 -5.22 1.30
CA GLU A 396 21.39 -6.56 1.17
C GLU A 396 20.86 -7.30 -0.07
N ASP A 397 19.55 -7.24 -0.33
CA ASP A 397 18.94 -7.93 -1.48
C ASP A 397 19.27 -7.27 -2.82
N SER A 398 19.35 -5.94 -2.87
CA SER A 398 19.53 -5.19 -4.12
C SER A 398 20.98 -4.84 -4.44
N GLY A 399 21.84 -4.75 -3.43
CA GLY A 399 23.19 -4.19 -3.55
C GLY A 399 23.22 -2.68 -3.86
N ILE A 400 22.08 -1.98 -3.71
CA ILE A 400 21.95 -0.56 -4.04
C ILE A 400 22.22 0.29 -2.80
N SER A 401 23.07 1.30 -2.94
CA SER A 401 23.27 2.32 -1.91
C SER A 401 22.10 3.30 -1.90
N ILE A 402 21.51 3.51 -0.73
CA ILE A 402 20.37 4.41 -0.53
C ILE A 402 20.90 5.72 0.08
N GLN A 403 20.69 6.83 -0.62
CA GLN A 403 21.17 8.16 -0.23
C GLN A 403 20.16 8.90 0.64
N SER A 404 18.88 8.83 0.28
CA SER A 404 17.79 9.46 1.00
C SER A 404 16.54 8.60 0.99
N LEU A 405 15.67 8.85 1.97
CA LEU A 405 14.35 8.24 2.08
C LEU A 405 13.29 9.34 2.01
N ARG A 406 12.42 9.27 1.03
CA ARG A 406 11.25 10.15 0.93
C ARG A 406 10.11 9.62 1.77
N VAL A 407 9.47 10.50 2.54
CA VAL A 407 8.45 10.10 3.51
C VAL A 407 7.14 10.84 3.29
N ASP A 408 6.03 10.15 3.56
CA ASP A 408 4.69 10.72 3.61
C ASP A 408 3.82 9.99 4.66
N GLY A 409 2.53 10.34 4.71
CA GLY A 409 1.58 9.77 5.65
C GLY A 409 1.55 10.51 7.00
N GLY A 410 0.49 10.25 7.78
CA GLY A 410 0.17 11.06 8.96
C GLY A 410 1.24 11.07 10.05
N ALA A 411 1.94 9.97 10.31
CA ALA A 411 2.96 9.91 11.36
C ALA A 411 4.30 10.56 10.94
N SER A 412 4.51 10.82 9.64
CA SER A 412 5.68 11.59 9.18
C SER A 412 5.67 13.07 9.61
N ALA A 413 4.51 13.56 10.05
CA ALA A 413 4.40 14.92 10.61
C ALA A 413 5.11 15.10 11.97
N ASN A 414 5.57 14.02 12.61
CA ASN A 414 6.28 14.05 13.89
C ASN A 414 7.78 14.26 13.63
N ASP A 415 8.29 15.44 13.98
CA ASP A 415 9.68 15.83 13.72
C ASP A 415 10.68 15.02 14.55
N TYR A 416 10.32 14.66 15.79
CA TYR A 416 11.13 13.76 16.60
C TYR A 416 11.33 12.41 15.90
N LEU A 417 10.25 11.80 15.41
CA LEU A 417 10.31 10.52 14.70
C LEU A 417 11.16 10.63 13.42
N MET A 418 11.01 11.71 12.65
CA MET A 418 11.78 11.89 11.42
C MET A 418 13.26 12.09 11.67
N GLN A 419 13.63 12.85 12.70
CA GLN A 419 15.03 13.02 13.09
C GLN A 419 15.62 11.69 13.58
N PHE A 420 14.94 10.99 14.49
CA PHE A 420 15.40 9.67 14.97
C PHE A 420 15.48 8.64 13.86
N GLN A 421 14.54 8.67 12.89
CA GLN A 421 14.60 7.82 11.70
C GLN A 421 15.85 8.10 10.87
N SER A 422 16.18 9.38 10.66
CA SER A 422 17.41 9.79 9.97
C SER A 422 18.66 9.28 10.69
N ASP A 423 18.71 9.48 12.00
CA ASP A 423 19.82 9.04 12.83
C ASP A 423 20.01 7.53 12.78
N ILE A 424 18.92 6.77 12.97
CA ILE A 424 18.99 5.31 13.06
C ILE A 424 19.30 4.66 11.69
N MET A 425 18.85 5.25 10.60
CA MET A 425 19.13 4.76 9.23
C MET A 425 20.45 5.27 8.64
N GLN A 426 21.03 6.30 9.25
CA GLN A 426 22.22 7.00 8.75
C GLN A 426 22.05 7.47 7.27
N CYS A 427 20.86 8.00 6.97
CA CYS A 427 20.56 8.60 5.67
C CYS A 427 19.62 9.80 5.82
N ALA A 428 19.61 10.69 4.82
CA ALA A 428 18.71 11.83 4.82
C ALA A 428 17.24 11.37 4.70
N ILE A 429 16.34 12.03 5.45
CA ILE A 429 14.89 11.88 5.34
C ILE A 429 14.33 13.14 4.68
N GLU A 430 13.60 12.97 3.59
CA GLU A 430 12.99 14.05 2.82
C GLU A 430 11.46 14.01 2.99
N ARG A 431 10.90 15.00 3.69
CA ARG A 431 9.46 15.16 3.85
C ARG A 431 8.95 16.30 2.97
N PRO A 432 8.20 16.04 1.88
CA PRO A 432 7.63 17.09 1.04
C PRO A 432 6.52 17.84 1.77
N GLU A 433 6.31 19.11 1.41
CA GLU A 433 5.17 19.91 1.92
C GLU A 433 3.82 19.32 1.53
N ASN A 434 3.71 18.77 0.31
CA ASN A 434 2.51 18.09 -0.14
C ASN A 434 2.58 16.60 0.19
N VAL A 435 1.80 16.17 1.17
CA VAL A 435 1.72 14.77 1.64
C VAL A 435 0.76 13.90 0.82
N GLU A 436 0.12 14.43 -0.24
CA GLU A 436 -0.87 13.71 -1.06
C GLU A 436 -0.21 12.88 -2.17
N SER A 437 0.91 12.26 -1.88
CA SER A 437 1.75 11.55 -2.86
C SER A 437 1.02 10.43 -3.59
N THR A 438 0.12 9.71 -2.91
CA THR A 438 -0.64 8.59 -3.49
C THR A 438 -1.58 9.07 -4.60
N ALA A 439 -2.43 10.04 -4.28
CA ALA A 439 -3.36 10.60 -5.25
C ALA A 439 -2.63 11.33 -6.39
N LEU A 440 -1.54 12.03 -6.06
CA LEU A 440 -0.71 12.73 -7.04
C LEU A 440 -0.05 11.75 -8.03
N GLY A 441 0.39 10.59 -7.55
CA GLY A 441 0.95 9.54 -8.41
C GLY A 441 -0.04 9.04 -9.45
N ALA A 442 -1.29 8.77 -9.05
CA ALA A 442 -2.35 8.40 -9.98
C ALA A 442 -2.67 9.53 -10.97
N ALA A 443 -2.66 10.79 -10.49
CA ALA A 443 -2.84 11.95 -11.37
C ALA A 443 -1.71 12.07 -12.39
N TYR A 444 -0.46 11.87 -11.99
CA TYR A 444 0.69 11.89 -12.89
C TYR A 444 0.61 10.82 -13.97
N LEU A 445 0.29 9.57 -13.59
CA LEU A 445 0.10 8.47 -14.54
C LEU A 445 -1.00 8.80 -15.56
N ALA A 446 -2.13 9.32 -15.10
CA ALA A 446 -3.22 9.72 -15.99
C ALA A 446 -2.83 10.89 -16.89
N GLY A 447 -2.22 11.93 -16.33
CA GLY A 447 -1.81 13.12 -17.05
C GLY A 447 -0.77 12.84 -18.13
N LEU A 448 0.19 11.94 -17.87
CA LEU A 448 1.15 11.46 -18.88
C LEU A 448 0.44 10.74 -20.03
N ALA A 449 -0.52 9.87 -19.74
CA ALA A 449 -1.22 9.09 -20.76
C ALA A 449 -2.12 9.94 -21.68
N VAL A 450 -2.62 11.08 -21.19
CA VAL A 450 -3.45 12.02 -21.99
C VAL A 450 -2.67 13.22 -22.53
N GLY A 451 -1.36 13.30 -22.26
CA GLY A 451 -0.48 14.40 -22.70
C GLY A 451 -0.71 15.71 -21.94
N TYR A 452 -1.30 15.66 -20.74
CA TYR A 452 -1.44 16.82 -19.85
C TYR A 452 -0.07 17.25 -19.29
N TRP A 453 0.77 16.30 -18.93
CA TRP A 453 2.21 16.45 -18.74
C TRP A 453 2.92 15.66 -19.84
N ARG A 454 4.01 16.21 -20.37
CA ARG A 454 4.70 15.70 -21.55
C ARG A 454 5.47 14.41 -21.26
N ASP A 455 6.24 14.40 -20.18
CA ASP A 455 7.16 13.32 -19.82
C ASP A 455 7.53 13.34 -18.33
N LEU A 456 8.33 12.38 -17.88
CA LEU A 456 8.79 12.28 -16.49
C LEU A 456 9.71 13.46 -16.08
N GLU A 457 10.41 14.08 -17.02
CA GLU A 457 11.28 15.22 -16.71
C GLU A 457 10.46 16.46 -16.35
N GLU A 458 9.32 16.67 -17.00
CA GLU A 458 8.40 17.74 -16.65
C GLU A 458 7.80 17.54 -15.24
N LEU A 459 7.66 16.30 -14.80
CA LEU A 459 7.18 15.96 -13.44
C LEU A 459 8.24 16.20 -12.36
N LYS A 460 9.56 16.19 -12.71
CA LYS A 460 10.67 16.45 -11.80
C LYS A 460 10.71 17.93 -11.42
N ARG A 461 9.86 18.34 -10.54
CA ARG A 461 9.84 19.70 -10.01
C ARG A 461 10.67 19.79 -8.73
N GLU A 462 11.36 20.91 -8.54
CA GLU A 462 11.89 21.24 -7.21
C GLU A 462 10.74 21.26 -6.22
N ARG A 463 10.85 20.44 -5.19
CA ARG A 463 9.88 20.37 -4.11
C ARG A 463 10.47 21.05 -2.88
N ASN A 464 9.71 21.95 -2.31
CA ASN A 464 9.99 22.34 -0.95
C ASN A 464 9.85 21.10 -0.07
N SER A 465 10.96 20.64 0.48
CA SER A 465 11.00 19.49 1.38
C SER A 465 11.74 19.88 2.64
N GLN A 466 11.24 19.46 3.76
CA GLN A 466 12.00 19.47 4.99
C GLN A 466 12.96 18.29 4.99
N ILE A 467 14.23 18.54 5.21
CA ILE A 467 15.28 17.53 5.21
C ILE A 467 15.78 17.33 6.63
N PHE A 468 15.79 16.09 7.09
CA PHE A 468 16.40 15.67 8.35
C PHE A 468 17.68 14.90 8.00
N THR A 469 18.79 15.32 8.56
CA THR A 469 20.11 14.69 8.36
C THR A 469 20.58 14.00 9.63
N PRO A 470 21.35 12.89 9.52
CA PRO A 470 21.87 12.19 10.70
C PRO A 470 22.72 13.11 11.58
N THR A 471 22.43 13.13 12.87
CA THR A 471 23.17 13.88 13.89
C THR A 471 23.83 12.98 14.93
N MET A 472 23.34 11.73 15.06
CA MET A 472 23.85 10.74 16.00
C MET A 472 25.06 10.02 15.40
N ASP A 473 26.08 9.80 16.20
CA ASP A 473 27.28 9.07 15.78
C ASP A 473 26.99 7.57 15.53
N VAL A 474 27.79 6.96 14.64
CA VAL A 474 27.60 5.58 14.19
C VAL A 474 27.71 4.56 15.33
N SER A 475 28.57 4.81 16.34
CA SER A 475 28.75 3.87 17.46
C SER A 475 27.52 3.81 18.35
N THR A 476 26.93 4.98 18.66
CA THR A 476 25.66 5.07 19.40
C THR A 476 24.52 4.41 18.63
N VAL A 477 24.41 4.69 17.32
CA VAL A 477 23.41 4.04 16.45
C VAL A 477 23.55 2.52 16.45
N SER A 478 24.78 2.00 16.32
CA SER A 478 25.03 0.56 16.33
C SER A 478 24.60 -0.08 17.64
N HIS A 479 24.97 0.54 18.79
CA HIS A 479 24.57 0.05 20.11
C HIS A 479 23.04 0.01 20.30
N LEU A 480 22.35 1.08 19.93
CA LEU A 480 20.88 1.15 20.01
C LEU A 480 20.21 0.10 19.16
N TYR A 481 20.71 -0.10 17.93
CA TYR A 481 20.14 -1.05 16.99
C TYR A 481 20.40 -2.52 17.40
N GLU A 482 21.57 -2.84 17.91
CA GLU A 482 21.86 -4.17 18.49
C GLU A 482 20.90 -4.52 19.63
N ARG A 483 20.59 -3.56 20.48
CA ARG A 483 19.61 -3.72 21.57
C ARG A 483 18.21 -3.97 21.03
N TRP A 484 17.80 -3.25 19.95
CA TRP A 484 16.55 -3.50 19.26
C TRP A 484 16.47 -4.92 18.70
N GLN A 485 17.48 -5.37 17.98
CA GLN A 485 17.53 -6.73 17.42
C GLN A 485 17.43 -7.82 18.51
N LYS A 486 18.10 -7.61 19.65
CA LYS A 486 17.99 -8.50 20.80
C LYS A 486 16.56 -8.52 21.39
N ALA A 487 15.91 -7.37 21.50
CA ALA A 487 14.54 -7.30 22.00
C ALA A 487 13.54 -8.00 21.08
N VAL A 488 13.67 -7.83 19.76
CA VAL A 488 12.87 -8.57 18.76
C VAL A 488 13.10 -10.08 18.87
N ALA A 489 14.35 -10.53 19.00
CA ALA A 489 14.67 -11.95 19.18
C ALA A 489 13.98 -12.52 20.42
N CYS A 490 14.03 -11.81 21.57
CA CYS A 490 13.36 -12.22 22.80
C CYS A 490 11.83 -12.25 22.66
N ALA A 491 11.22 -11.25 22.01
CA ALA A 491 9.77 -11.22 21.79
C ALA A 491 9.30 -12.41 20.93
N ARG A 492 10.06 -12.77 19.89
CA ARG A 492 9.79 -13.92 19.03
C ARG A 492 9.99 -15.25 19.73
N MET A 493 10.96 -15.35 20.63
CA MET A 493 11.16 -16.56 21.44
C MET A 493 10.02 -16.81 22.42
N PHE A 494 9.40 -15.76 22.96
CA PHE A 494 8.31 -15.88 23.93
C PHE A 494 7.07 -16.56 23.36
N THR A 495 6.84 -16.46 22.06
CA THR A 495 5.64 -17.01 21.38
C THR A 495 5.91 -18.31 20.62
N LYS A 496 7.18 -18.72 20.47
CA LYS A 496 7.49 -20.06 19.95
C LYS A 496 7.12 -21.10 21.00
N ASN A 497 6.15 -21.94 20.66
CA ASN A 497 5.91 -23.15 21.45
C ASN A 497 7.21 -23.96 21.48
N GLU A 498 7.59 -24.44 22.66
CA GLU A 498 8.60 -25.47 22.81
C GLU A 498 8.11 -26.71 22.04
N GLU A 499 8.69 -26.99 20.86
CA GLU A 499 8.52 -28.26 20.15
C GLU A 499 9.32 -29.38 20.89
#